data_19ca3a64473502344fd8f60a2a00974c
#
_entry.id   19ca3a64473502344fd8f60a2a00974c
#
_cell.length_a   1.000
_cell.length_b   1.000
_cell.length_c   1.000
_cell.angle_alpha   90.00
_cell.angle_beta   90.00
_cell.angle_gamma   90.00
#
_symmetry.space_group_name_H-M   'P 1'
#
loop_
_entity.id
_entity.type
_entity.pdbx_description
1 polymer ?
#
loop_
_entity_poly.entity_id
_entity_poly.type
_entity_poly.pdbx_seq_one_letter_code
_entity_poly.pdbx_strand_id
1 'polypeptide(L)'
;LDIFKTHILEIKYSGQPPIAKRPPWDGGFTWEKSKDGHPWISVSCQANGAYIWYPCKEHPSDKPSGVDISITVPDPLFVASNGLLQSTYKEGDKWTTWHWRTEYPISTYNVNFTAGYFEAVEKTAYILDKPLKLAYYVLPEKRNGANELLNDAEEYLNFYARNFGQYPWMKEKFGLVHTPYWGMEHQTINAYGNDYKKTKLGYDFLMFHEMGHEWWGNYLSVAD
;
A
#
# COMPACT_ATOMS: atom_id res chain seq x y z
N LEU A 1 10.58 12.92 30.18
CA LEU A 1 11.35 12.99 28.93
C LEU A 1 11.65 14.45 28.59
N ASP A 2 12.87 14.74 28.17
CA ASP A 2 13.25 16.08 27.72
C ASP A 2 12.68 16.30 26.30
N ILE A 3 11.73 17.22 26.15
CA ILE A 3 11.03 17.50 24.88
C ILE A 3 11.93 18.06 23.78
N PHE A 4 13.15 18.50 24.13
CA PHE A 4 14.13 19.07 23.19
C PHE A 4 15.16 18.02 22.72
N LYS A 5 15.03 16.77 23.13
CA LYS A 5 15.93 15.67 22.74
C LYS A 5 15.20 14.62 21.92
N THR A 6 15.93 14.04 20.98
CA THR A 6 15.46 12.83 20.29
C THR A 6 15.52 11.66 21.27
N HIS A 7 14.42 10.92 21.37
CA HIS A 7 14.32 9.70 22.16
C HIS A 7 14.12 8.52 21.23
N ILE A 8 14.77 7.40 21.54
CA ILE A 8 14.59 6.13 20.82
C ILE A 8 13.85 5.18 21.76
N LEU A 9 12.75 4.63 21.27
CA LEU A 9 12.01 3.57 21.94
C LEU A 9 12.11 2.30 21.09
N GLU A 10 12.63 1.23 21.67
CA GLU A 10 12.65 -0.09 21.05
C GLU A 10 11.59 -0.97 21.72
N ILE A 11 10.73 -1.59 20.90
CA ILE A 11 9.70 -2.51 21.36
C ILE A 11 9.89 -3.84 20.61
N LYS A 12 10.17 -4.92 21.36
CA LYS A 12 10.23 -6.29 20.83
C LYS A 12 8.92 -7.01 21.16
N TYR A 13 8.28 -7.56 20.15
CA TYR A 13 7.02 -8.28 20.31
C TYR A 13 6.97 -9.48 19.35
N SER A 14 6.11 -10.43 19.69
CA SER A 14 5.82 -11.60 18.87
C SER A 14 4.39 -12.07 19.13
N GLY A 15 3.84 -12.84 18.24
CA GLY A 15 2.50 -13.39 18.39
C GLY A 15 1.88 -13.83 17.05
N GLN A 16 0.63 -14.22 17.11
CA GLN A 16 -0.17 -14.50 15.93
C GLN A 16 -1.11 -13.31 15.69
N PRO A 17 -0.96 -12.60 14.56
CA PRO A 17 -1.85 -11.50 14.25
C PRO A 17 -3.28 -12.00 14.03
N PRO A 18 -4.30 -11.19 14.36
CA PRO A 18 -5.68 -11.55 14.11
C PRO A 18 -5.97 -11.69 12.63
N ILE A 19 -6.81 -12.66 12.29
CA ILE A 19 -7.31 -12.87 10.92
C ILE A 19 -8.49 -11.92 10.70
N ALA A 20 -8.46 -11.15 9.62
CA ALA A 20 -9.55 -10.31 9.20
C ALA A 20 -10.78 -11.17 8.83
N LYS A 21 -11.93 -10.88 9.44
CA LYS A 21 -13.18 -11.62 9.15
C LYS A 21 -13.87 -11.09 7.88
N ARG A 22 -13.79 -9.80 7.65
CA ARG A 22 -14.37 -9.09 6.50
C ARG A 22 -13.40 -8.00 6.03
N PRO A 23 -12.26 -8.35 5.42
CA PRO A 23 -11.31 -7.35 4.96
C PRO A 23 -11.94 -6.46 3.87
N PRO A 24 -11.64 -5.14 3.84
CA PRO A 24 -10.76 -4.41 4.75
C PRO A 24 -11.43 -3.89 6.04
N TRP A 25 -12.76 -3.99 6.16
CA TRP A 25 -13.55 -3.38 7.26
C TRP A 25 -13.22 -3.93 8.65
N ASP A 26 -12.98 -5.23 8.77
CA ASP A 26 -12.46 -5.82 10.01
C ASP A 26 -10.94 -5.90 9.86
N GLY A 27 -10.18 -5.16 10.68
CA GLY A 27 -8.73 -5.14 10.65
C GLY A 27 -8.11 -6.51 10.92
N GLY A 28 -7.00 -6.79 10.28
CA GLY A 28 -6.27 -8.04 10.45
C GLY A 28 -5.54 -8.52 9.21
N PHE A 29 -5.07 -9.74 9.30
CA PHE A 29 -4.36 -10.42 8.22
C PHE A 29 -5.33 -11.27 7.39
N THR A 30 -5.15 -11.24 6.08
CA THR A 30 -5.78 -12.16 5.14
C THR A 30 -4.73 -13.14 4.67
N TRP A 31 -4.98 -14.43 4.86
CA TRP A 31 -4.10 -15.53 4.49
C TRP A 31 -4.76 -16.33 3.38
N GLU A 32 -4.33 -16.11 2.16
CA GLU A 32 -4.88 -16.77 0.97
C GLU A 32 -3.77 -17.43 0.16
N LYS A 33 -4.17 -18.06 -0.92
CA LYS A 33 -3.27 -18.63 -1.92
C LYS A 33 -3.63 -18.13 -3.30
N SER A 34 -2.60 -17.90 -4.11
CA SER A 34 -2.78 -17.69 -5.54
C SER A 34 -3.36 -18.94 -6.21
N LYS A 35 -3.77 -18.82 -7.47
CA LYS A 35 -4.27 -19.95 -8.26
C LYS A 35 -3.29 -21.12 -8.32
N ASP A 36 -1.98 -20.83 -8.33
CA ASP A 36 -0.92 -21.82 -8.36
C ASP A 36 -0.49 -22.32 -6.97
N GLY A 37 -1.24 -21.94 -5.92
CA GLY A 37 -1.04 -22.42 -4.56
C GLY A 37 0.02 -21.68 -3.74
N HIS A 38 0.62 -20.62 -4.28
CA HIS A 38 1.59 -19.79 -3.54
C HIS A 38 0.91 -18.96 -2.45
N PRO A 39 1.58 -18.74 -1.31
CA PRO A 39 1.06 -17.85 -0.26
C PRO A 39 0.74 -16.45 -0.80
N TRP A 40 -0.38 -15.90 -0.35
CA TRP A 40 -0.84 -14.55 -0.67
C TRP A 40 -1.37 -13.92 0.61
N ILE A 41 -0.59 -13.03 1.18
CA ILE A 41 -0.76 -12.51 2.53
C ILE A 41 -0.93 -11.00 2.43
N SER A 42 -1.94 -10.46 3.07
CA SER A 42 -2.16 -9.02 3.12
C SER A 42 -2.60 -8.59 4.52
N VAL A 43 -2.20 -7.40 4.94
CA VAL A 43 -2.74 -6.76 6.13
C VAL A 43 -3.66 -5.63 5.70
N SER A 44 -4.77 -5.44 6.40
CA SER A 44 -5.70 -4.33 6.17
C SER A 44 -6.25 -3.82 7.48
N CYS A 45 -6.34 -2.49 7.61
CA CYS A 45 -6.91 -1.81 8.76
C CYS A 45 -7.63 -0.57 8.24
N GLN A 46 -8.96 -0.55 8.23
CA GLN A 46 -9.69 0.61 7.77
C GLN A 46 -9.83 1.64 8.89
N ALA A 47 -9.23 2.81 8.71
CA ALA A 47 -9.20 3.97 9.62
C ALA A 47 -8.57 3.71 11.00
N ASN A 48 -8.69 2.50 11.53
CA ASN A 48 -8.11 2.09 12.81
C ASN A 48 -7.70 0.62 12.79
N GLY A 49 -7.03 0.15 13.85
CA GLY A 49 -6.62 -1.25 13.99
C GLY A 49 -5.16 -1.52 13.66
N ALA A 50 -4.34 -0.52 13.35
CA ALA A 50 -2.90 -0.71 13.13
C ALA A 50 -2.20 -1.36 14.32
N TYR A 51 -2.60 -1.05 15.54
CA TYR A 51 -2.07 -1.63 16.78
C TYR A 51 -2.21 -3.15 16.88
N ILE A 52 -3.03 -3.77 16.03
CA ILE A 52 -3.21 -5.23 16.05
C ILE A 52 -2.01 -5.99 15.48
N TRP A 53 -1.14 -5.34 14.72
CA TRP A 53 0.01 -5.99 14.12
C TRP A 53 1.35 -5.31 14.40
N TYR A 54 1.36 -4.01 14.78
CA TYR A 54 2.57 -3.33 15.26
C TYR A 54 2.22 -2.29 16.33
N PRO A 55 3.10 -2.05 17.32
CA PRO A 55 2.88 -1.04 18.34
C PRO A 55 2.87 0.36 17.74
N CYS A 56 1.75 1.08 17.87
CA CYS A 56 1.62 2.45 17.40
C CYS A 56 0.63 3.23 18.26
N LYS A 57 0.72 4.55 18.17
CA LYS A 57 -0.33 5.44 18.68
C LYS A 57 -1.37 5.60 17.58
N GLU A 58 -2.58 5.13 17.86
CA GLU A 58 -3.66 5.12 16.87
C GLU A 58 -4.55 6.35 17.02
N HIS A 59 -4.23 7.37 16.23
CA HIS A 59 -5.07 8.56 16.10
C HIS A 59 -4.81 9.21 14.74
N PRO A 60 -5.85 9.55 13.95
CA PRO A 60 -5.68 10.07 12.59
C PRO A 60 -4.85 11.36 12.48
N SER A 61 -4.84 12.17 13.54
CA SER A 61 -4.06 13.42 13.58
C SER A 61 -2.58 13.23 13.94
N ASP A 62 -2.17 12.03 14.37
CA ASP A 62 -0.82 11.75 14.84
C ASP A 62 -0.06 10.92 13.80
N LYS A 63 0.32 11.58 12.71
CA LYS A 63 1.09 10.97 11.63
C LYS A 63 2.58 11.04 11.94
N PRO A 64 3.31 9.91 11.98
CA PRO A 64 4.77 9.96 11.89
C PRO A 64 5.19 10.65 10.59
N SER A 65 6.30 11.37 10.62
CA SER A 65 6.84 12.11 9.47
C SER A 65 7.40 11.22 8.37
N GLY A 66 7.56 9.93 8.66
CA GLY A 66 8.02 8.89 7.75
C GLY A 66 8.11 7.57 8.47
N VAL A 67 8.17 6.48 7.72
CA VAL A 67 8.26 5.11 8.26
C VAL A 67 9.22 4.28 7.43
N ASP A 68 10.12 3.56 8.09
CA ASP A 68 10.91 2.47 7.51
C ASP A 68 10.20 1.14 7.80
N ILE A 69 9.93 0.37 6.76
CA ILE A 69 9.19 -0.90 6.83
C ILE A 69 10.08 -2.01 6.30
N SER A 70 10.52 -2.90 7.17
CA SER A 70 11.33 -4.06 6.80
C SER A 70 10.57 -5.35 7.07
N ILE A 71 10.25 -6.08 6.02
CA ILE A 71 9.47 -7.32 6.10
C ILE A 71 10.30 -8.47 5.53
N THR A 72 10.53 -9.49 6.35
CA THR A 72 11.23 -10.71 5.96
C THR A 72 10.21 -11.81 5.65
N VAL A 73 10.30 -12.35 4.45
CA VAL A 73 9.40 -13.41 3.97
C VAL A 73 10.19 -14.57 3.37
N PRO A 74 9.61 -15.78 3.33
CA PRO A 74 10.21 -16.89 2.61
C PRO A 74 10.33 -16.61 1.11
N ASP A 75 11.43 -17.05 0.51
CA ASP A 75 11.57 -17.05 -0.94
C ASP A 75 10.53 -17.96 -1.61
N PRO A 76 10.01 -17.62 -2.77
CA PRO A 76 10.31 -16.44 -3.60
C PRO A 76 9.31 -15.28 -3.44
N LEU A 77 8.70 -15.09 -2.26
CA LEU A 77 7.69 -14.07 -2.07
C LEU A 77 8.27 -12.65 -2.24
N PHE A 78 7.54 -11.83 -2.96
CA PHE A 78 7.75 -10.40 -3.06
C PHE A 78 6.91 -9.68 -2.00
N VAL A 79 7.44 -8.61 -1.42
CA VAL A 79 6.68 -7.73 -0.52
C VAL A 79 6.47 -6.38 -1.18
N ALA A 80 5.21 -5.99 -1.39
CA ALA A 80 4.80 -4.64 -1.77
C ALA A 80 4.39 -3.86 -0.53
N SER A 81 4.85 -2.60 -0.41
CA SER A 81 4.56 -1.74 0.75
C SER A 81 4.55 -0.25 0.39
N ASN A 82 4.28 0.60 1.38
CA ASN A 82 4.23 2.06 1.24
C ASN A 82 5.59 2.65 0.81
N GLY A 83 5.56 3.84 0.21
CA GLY A 83 6.77 4.57 -0.18
C GLY A 83 7.55 3.91 -1.31
N LEU A 84 8.87 3.95 -1.25
CA LEU A 84 9.78 3.38 -2.24
C LEU A 84 10.59 2.23 -1.67
N LEU A 85 10.84 1.21 -2.49
CA LEU A 85 11.78 0.14 -2.15
C LEU A 85 13.20 0.71 -2.08
N GLN A 86 13.83 0.55 -0.94
CA GLN A 86 15.20 1.03 -0.70
C GLN A 86 16.23 -0.06 -0.98
N SER A 87 15.98 -1.25 -0.47
CA SER A 87 16.90 -2.38 -0.61
C SER A 87 16.21 -3.72 -0.38
N THR A 88 16.86 -4.76 -0.83
CA THR A 88 16.53 -6.15 -0.49
C THR A 88 17.80 -6.87 -0.09
N TYR A 89 17.72 -7.76 0.88
CA TYR A 89 18.86 -8.58 1.28
C TYR A 89 18.42 -9.96 1.74
N LYS A 90 19.29 -10.94 1.53
CA LYS A 90 19.04 -12.33 1.91
C LYS A 90 19.30 -12.56 3.38
N GLU A 91 18.36 -13.23 4.04
CA GLU A 91 18.49 -13.76 5.39
C GLU A 91 18.70 -15.28 5.31
N GLY A 92 19.96 -15.69 5.20
CA GLY A 92 20.30 -17.07 4.88
C GLY A 92 19.85 -17.47 3.47
N ASP A 93 19.58 -18.78 3.27
CA ASP A 93 19.36 -19.34 1.94
C ASP A 93 17.88 -19.30 1.45
N LYS A 94 16.95 -18.98 2.36
CA LYS A 94 15.51 -19.19 2.08
C LYS A 94 14.62 -18.00 2.40
N TRP A 95 15.18 -16.89 2.84
CA TRP A 95 14.42 -15.73 3.26
C TRP A 95 14.96 -14.47 2.62
N THR A 96 14.08 -13.53 2.32
CA THR A 96 14.45 -12.21 1.81
C THR A 96 13.76 -11.14 2.65
N THR A 97 14.54 -10.15 3.08
CA THR A 97 14.02 -8.92 3.69
C THR A 97 13.86 -7.85 2.63
N TRP A 98 12.70 -7.23 2.62
CA TRP A 98 12.32 -6.13 1.75
C TRP A 98 12.22 -4.86 2.59
N HIS A 99 13.08 -3.89 2.30
CA HIS A 99 13.12 -2.61 3.02
C HIS A 99 12.49 -1.51 2.18
N TRP A 100 11.36 -1.01 2.66
CA TRP A 100 10.60 0.10 2.09
C TRP A 100 10.69 1.32 3.00
N ARG A 101 10.55 2.53 2.41
CA ARG A 101 10.54 3.77 3.17
C ARG A 101 9.55 4.75 2.57
N THR A 102 8.73 5.35 3.44
CA THR A 102 7.97 6.56 3.13
C THR A 102 8.59 7.74 3.86
N GLU A 103 8.75 8.86 3.15
CA GLU A 103 9.30 10.12 3.64
C GLU A 103 8.23 11.20 3.86
N TYR A 104 6.98 10.87 3.55
CA TYR A 104 5.83 11.73 3.82
C TYR A 104 5.13 11.32 5.11
N PRO A 105 4.43 12.26 5.78
CA PRO A 105 3.55 11.89 6.90
C PRO A 105 2.53 10.85 6.46
N ILE A 106 2.37 9.82 7.29
CA ILE A 106 1.47 8.70 6.99
C ILE A 106 0.63 8.35 8.21
N SER A 107 -0.67 8.13 8.02
CA SER A 107 -1.54 7.62 9.08
C SER A 107 -1.14 6.19 9.44
N THR A 108 -1.19 5.87 10.72
CA THR A 108 -0.73 4.54 11.21
C THR A 108 -1.51 3.40 10.58
N TYR A 109 -2.81 3.55 10.33
CA TYR A 109 -3.62 2.53 9.67
C TYR A 109 -3.24 2.29 8.20
N ASN A 110 -2.60 3.27 7.56
CA ASN A 110 -2.12 3.18 6.18
C ASN A 110 -0.81 2.41 6.02
N VAL A 111 -0.04 2.26 7.11
CA VAL A 111 1.19 1.44 7.09
C VAL A 111 0.79 0.00 6.79
N ASN A 112 1.26 -0.50 5.64
CA ASN A 112 0.75 -1.74 5.07
C ASN A 112 1.85 -2.54 4.37
N PHE A 113 1.63 -3.84 4.26
CA PHE A 113 2.33 -4.68 3.30
C PHE A 113 1.42 -5.76 2.73
N THR A 114 1.72 -6.17 1.53
CA THR A 114 1.14 -7.37 0.91
C THR A 114 2.27 -8.21 0.37
N ALA A 115 2.30 -9.50 0.72
CA ALA A 115 3.30 -10.46 0.27
C ALA A 115 2.66 -11.51 -0.61
N GLY A 116 3.31 -11.80 -1.75
CA GLY A 116 2.82 -12.77 -2.72
C GLY A 116 3.86 -13.06 -3.79
N TYR A 117 3.55 -13.97 -4.68
CA TYR A 117 4.38 -14.24 -5.85
C TYR A 117 4.09 -13.21 -6.95
N PHE A 118 4.47 -11.96 -6.69
CA PHE A 118 4.14 -10.82 -7.54
C PHE A 118 5.16 -10.57 -8.63
N GLU A 119 4.64 -10.13 -9.79
CA GLU A 119 5.40 -9.39 -10.79
C GLU A 119 5.17 -7.89 -10.61
N ALA A 120 6.23 -7.10 -10.72
CA ALA A 120 6.13 -5.65 -10.70
C ALA A 120 5.95 -5.13 -12.13
N VAL A 121 4.89 -4.38 -12.37
CA VAL A 121 4.64 -3.61 -13.59
C VAL A 121 4.78 -2.15 -13.26
N GLU A 122 5.73 -1.49 -13.92
CA GLU A 122 6.06 -0.11 -13.59
C GLU A 122 6.09 0.76 -14.86
N LYS A 123 5.71 2.03 -14.70
CA LYS A 123 5.89 3.06 -15.72
C LYS A 123 6.15 4.42 -15.06
N THR A 124 6.78 5.32 -15.80
CA THR A 124 6.76 6.75 -15.46
C THR A 124 5.58 7.40 -16.18
N ALA A 125 4.69 8.02 -15.40
CA ALA A 125 3.57 8.83 -15.88
C ALA A 125 3.89 10.31 -15.68
N TYR A 126 3.15 11.18 -16.37
CA TYR A 126 3.29 12.62 -16.21
C TYR A 126 2.00 13.22 -15.66
N ILE A 127 2.06 13.72 -14.43
CA ILE A 127 0.92 14.32 -13.73
C ILE A 127 1.11 15.83 -13.69
N LEU A 128 0.31 16.56 -14.47
CA LEU A 128 0.50 18.00 -14.72
C LEU A 128 1.97 18.31 -15.08
N ASP A 129 2.50 17.58 -16.07
CA ASP A 129 3.87 17.69 -16.61
C ASP A 129 5.01 17.31 -15.64
N LYS A 130 4.70 16.77 -14.47
CA LYS A 130 5.71 16.27 -13.51
C LYS A 130 5.76 14.75 -13.53
N PRO A 131 6.96 14.15 -13.58
CA PRO A 131 7.11 12.71 -13.59
C PRO A 131 6.70 12.10 -12.24
N LEU A 132 5.95 11.01 -12.30
CA LEU A 132 5.55 10.18 -11.18
C LEU A 132 5.75 8.71 -11.53
N LYS A 133 6.35 7.95 -10.62
CA LYS A 133 6.40 6.49 -10.74
C LYS A 133 5.01 5.91 -10.50
N LEU A 134 4.50 5.11 -11.43
CA LEU A 134 3.37 4.23 -11.23
C LEU A 134 3.85 2.80 -11.11
N ALA A 135 3.29 2.03 -10.17
CA ALA A 135 3.64 0.63 -9.97
C ALA A 135 2.40 -0.21 -9.67
N TYR A 136 2.32 -1.39 -10.25
CA TYR A 136 1.33 -2.39 -9.89
C TYR A 136 2.02 -3.73 -9.62
N TYR A 137 1.85 -4.23 -8.40
CA TYR A 137 2.36 -5.52 -7.95
C TYR A 137 1.24 -6.55 -8.09
N VAL A 138 1.37 -7.44 -9.07
CA VAL A 138 0.27 -8.28 -9.54
C VAL A 138 0.68 -9.74 -9.59
N LEU A 139 -0.25 -10.65 -9.27
CA LEU A 139 -0.04 -12.08 -9.48
C LEU A 139 0.11 -12.40 -10.98
N PRO A 140 1.00 -13.35 -11.37
CA PRO A 140 1.30 -13.64 -12.78
C PRO A 140 0.06 -13.91 -13.63
N GLU A 141 -0.92 -14.62 -13.10
CA GLU A 141 -2.18 -14.93 -13.80
C GLU A 141 -3.07 -13.72 -14.12
N LYS A 142 -2.76 -12.56 -13.51
CA LYS A 142 -3.46 -11.28 -13.73
C LYS A 142 -2.61 -10.23 -14.44
N ARG A 143 -1.39 -10.59 -14.86
CA ARG A 143 -0.42 -9.67 -15.47
C ARG A 143 -0.94 -8.96 -16.74
N ASN A 144 -1.78 -9.62 -17.52
CA ASN A 144 -2.17 -9.15 -18.86
C ASN A 144 -2.90 -7.80 -18.87
N GLY A 145 -3.68 -7.46 -17.85
CA GLY A 145 -4.39 -6.19 -17.74
C GLY A 145 -3.59 -5.03 -17.11
N ALA A 146 -2.40 -5.31 -16.58
CA ALA A 146 -1.69 -4.38 -15.72
C ALA A 146 -1.22 -3.08 -16.43
N ASN A 147 -0.79 -3.17 -17.68
CA ASN A 147 -0.36 -1.99 -18.44
C ASN A 147 -1.54 -1.06 -18.74
N GLU A 148 -2.70 -1.61 -19.10
CA GLU A 148 -3.91 -0.83 -19.32
C GLU A 148 -4.37 -0.16 -18.03
N LEU A 149 -4.36 -0.89 -16.92
CA LEU A 149 -4.68 -0.34 -15.60
C LEU A 149 -3.79 0.85 -15.23
N LEU A 150 -2.48 0.78 -15.49
CA LEU A 150 -1.58 1.90 -15.23
C LEU A 150 -1.76 3.08 -16.20
N ASN A 151 -2.26 2.84 -17.42
CA ASN A 151 -2.66 3.93 -18.32
C ASN A 151 -3.93 4.63 -17.79
N ASP A 152 -4.94 3.87 -17.40
CA ASP A 152 -6.13 4.41 -16.76
C ASP A 152 -5.77 5.20 -15.48
N ALA A 153 -4.83 4.68 -14.67
CA ALA A 153 -4.34 5.37 -13.47
C ALA A 153 -3.71 6.74 -13.77
N GLU A 154 -2.93 6.87 -14.84
CA GLU A 154 -2.38 8.16 -15.26
C GLU A 154 -3.47 9.17 -15.65
N GLU A 155 -4.51 8.72 -16.36
CA GLU A 155 -5.66 9.56 -16.71
C GLU A 155 -6.41 10.03 -15.46
N TYR A 156 -6.69 9.13 -14.51
CA TYR A 156 -7.42 9.46 -13.28
C TYR A 156 -6.60 10.37 -12.36
N LEU A 157 -5.29 10.14 -12.22
CA LEU A 157 -4.39 11.03 -11.48
C LEU A 157 -4.38 12.44 -12.07
N ASN A 158 -4.35 12.56 -13.40
CA ASN A 158 -4.43 13.85 -14.07
C ASN A 158 -5.81 14.51 -13.89
N PHE A 159 -6.90 13.74 -13.86
CA PHE A 159 -8.22 14.27 -13.52
C PHE A 159 -8.23 14.85 -12.11
N TYR A 160 -7.79 14.08 -11.11
CA TYR A 160 -7.72 14.55 -9.73
C TYR A 160 -6.79 15.76 -9.57
N ALA A 161 -5.62 15.71 -10.18
CA ALA A 161 -4.63 16.78 -10.06
C ALA A 161 -5.12 18.11 -10.68
N ARG A 162 -5.86 18.09 -11.79
CA ARG A 162 -6.44 19.29 -12.41
C ARG A 162 -7.55 19.91 -11.57
N ASN A 163 -8.32 19.10 -10.85
CA ASN A 163 -9.48 19.57 -10.10
C ASN A 163 -9.16 19.89 -8.62
N PHE A 164 -8.18 19.21 -8.02
CA PHE A 164 -7.95 19.23 -6.58
C PHE A 164 -6.49 19.49 -6.19
N GLY A 165 -5.63 19.75 -7.17
CA GLY A 165 -4.20 20.03 -6.94
C GLY A 165 -3.32 18.80 -7.15
N GLN A 166 -2.03 19.03 -7.21
CA GLN A 166 -1.02 18.01 -7.50
C GLN A 166 -1.14 16.78 -6.60
N TYR A 167 -0.82 15.59 -7.14
CA TYR A 167 -0.73 14.35 -6.36
C TYR A 167 0.16 14.57 -5.13
N PRO A 168 -0.29 14.25 -3.91
CA PRO A 168 0.42 14.65 -2.70
C PRO A 168 1.80 14.01 -2.53
N TRP A 169 2.03 12.83 -3.08
CA TRP A 169 3.20 11.99 -2.83
C TRP A 169 4.15 11.92 -4.05
N MET A 170 4.39 13.04 -4.70
CA MET A 170 5.17 13.11 -5.97
C MET A 170 6.60 12.58 -5.89
N LYS A 171 7.21 12.53 -4.69
CA LYS A 171 8.57 11.98 -4.50
C LYS A 171 8.59 10.47 -4.34
N GLU A 172 7.42 9.84 -4.24
CA GLU A 172 7.30 8.40 -4.05
C GLU A 172 6.69 7.74 -5.29
N LYS A 173 5.51 7.18 -5.17
CA LYS A 173 4.82 6.52 -6.27
C LYS A 173 3.32 6.60 -6.09
N PHE A 174 2.55 6.38 -7.15
CA PHE A 174 1.22 5.83 -7.04
C PHE A 174 1.33 4.31 -7.24
N GLY A 175 1.03 3.55 -6.22
CA GLY A 175 1.12 2.10 -6.21
C GLY A 175 -0.23 1.43 -6.09
N LEU A 176 -0.36 0.30 -6.76
CA LEU A 176 -1.42 -0.67 -6.61
C LEU A 176 -0.82 -2.01 -6.23
N VAL A 177 -1.50 -2.79 -5.42
CA VAL A 177 -1.16 -4.19 -5.16
C VAL A 177 -2.38 -5.07 -5.28
N HIS A 178 -2.26 -6.18 -5.98
CA HIS A 178 -3.32 -7.17 -6.10
C HIS A 178 -3.59 -7.83 -4.74
N THR A 179 -4.81 -7.72 -4.26
CA THR A 179 -5.25 -8.21 -2.95
C THR A 179 -6.37 -9.24 -3.06
N PRO A 180 -6.51 -10.15 -2.08
CA PRO A 180 -7.59 -11.12 -2.04
C PRO A 180 -8.93 -10.52 -1.56
N TYR A 181 -8.98 -9.22 -1.32
CA TYR A 181 -10.18 -8.44 -0.99
C TYR A 181 -10.31 -7.26 -1.96
N TRP A 182 -11.44 -6.58 -1.95
CA TRP A 182 -11.82 -5.65 -3.00
C TRP A 182 -10.90 -4.44 -3.12
N GLY A 183 -10.80 -3.59 -2.11
CA GLY A 183 -9.96 -2.39 -2.12
C GLY A 183 -9.67 -1.85 -0.73
N MET A 184 -8.67 -0.98 -0.63
CA MET A 184 -8.32 -0.19 0.54
C MET A 184 -7.32 0.89 0.16
N GLU A 185 -7.48 2.08 0.73
CA GLU A 185 -6.74 3.30 0.43
C GLU A 185 -5.36 3.39 1.10
N HIS A 186 -4.59 2.32 1.19
CA HIS A 186 -3.25 2.40 1.79
C HIS A 186 -2.36 3.36 1.01
N GLN A 187 -1.90 4.44 1.68
CA GLN A 187 -1.10 5.52 1.07
C GLN A 187 0.03 4.97 0.20
N THR A 188 0.07 5.37 -1.06
CA THR A 188 1.06 4.97 -2.09
C THR A 188 1.13 3.48 -2.43
N ILE A 189 0.24 2.64 -1.88
CA ILE A 189 0.13 1.20 -2.18
C ILE A 189 -1.32 0.72 -2.03
N ASN A 190 -2.23 1.28 -2.79
CA ASN A 190 -3.65 0.98 -2.72
C ASN A 190 -3.93 -0.49 -3.03
N ALA A 191 -4.78 -1.12 -2.22
CA ALA A 191 -5.23 -2.48 -2.46
C ALA A 191 -6.17 -2.52 -3.67
N TYR A 192 -5.98 -3.49 -4.56
CA TYR A 192 -6.76 -3.60 -5.78
C TYR A 192 -7.16 -5.06 -6.07
N GLY A 193 -8.41 -5.40 -5.76
CA GLY A 193 -9.01 -6.72 -6.04
C GLY A 193 -10.18 -6.66 -7.03
N ASN A 194 -10.28 -5.61 -7.86
CA ASN A 194 -11.41 -5.41 -8.78
C ASN A 194 -11.35 -6.25 -10.07
N ASP A 195 -10.21 -6.87 -10.33
CA ASP A 195 -10.04 -7.73 -11.51
C ASP A 195 -10.29 -7.01 -12.85
N TYR A 196 -9.85 -5.75 -12.97
CA TYR A 196 -9.96 -4.87 -14.15
C TYR A 196 -11.39 -4.56 -14.60
N LYS A 197 -12.37 -4.73 -13.72
CA LYS A 197 -13.78 -4.49 -14.07
C LYS A 197 -14.04 -2.99 -14.20
N LYS A 198 -14.61 -2.59 -15.33
CA LYS A 198 -15.06 -1.23 -15.58
C LYS A 198 -16.58 -1.11 -15.41
N THR A 199 -17.01 0.06 -14.96
CA THR A 199 -18.44 0.43 -14.90
C THR A 199 -19.05 0.52 -16.31
N LYS A 200 -20.38 0.68 -16.39
CA LYS A 200 -21.05 0.96 -17.66
C LYS A 200 -20.59 2.26 -18.34
N LEU A 201 -19.98 3.17 -17.57
CA LEU A 201 -19.41 4.42 -18.06
C LEU A 201 -17.96 4.29 -18.53
N GLY A 202 -17.38 3.08 -18.45
CA GLY A 202 -16.07 2.77 -19.01
C GLY A 202 -14.88 3.03 -18.09
N TYR A 203 -15.08 3.40 -16.82
CA TYR A 203 -13.99 3.62 -15.86
C TYR A 203 -13.97 2.55 -14.77
N ASP A 204 -12.80 2.30 -14.19
CA ASP A 204 -12.62 1.43 -13.03
C ASP A 204 -13.00 2.20 -11.75
N PHE A 205 -14.17 1.85 -11.20
CA PHE A 205 -14.70 2.53 -10.01
C PHE A 205 -13.78 2.35 -8.80
N LEU A 206 -13.27 1.12 -8.58
CA LEU A 206 -12.45 0.85 -7.40
C LEU A 206 -11.16 1.67 -7.43
N MET A 207 -10.39 1.57 -8.52
CA MET A 207 -9.15 2.33 -8.64
C MET A 207 -9.41 3.84 -8.54
N PHE A 208 -10.48 4.34 -9.16
CA PHE A 208 -10.85 5.76 -9.07
C PHE A 208 -11.19 6.16 -7.63
N HIS A 209 -11.93 5.32 -6.90
CA HIS A 209 -12.31 5.55 -5.50
C HIS A 209 -11.09 5.56 -4.58
N GLU A 210 -10.27 4.50 -4.60
CA GLU A 210 -9.09 4.39 -3.73
C GLU A 210 -8.05 5.49 -4.04
N MET A 211 -7.90 5.86 -5.30
CA MET A 211 -7.05 6.98 -5.70
C MET A 211 -7.54 8.33 -5.12
N GLY A 212 -8.83 8.54 -5.01
CA GLY A 212 -9.41 9.73 -4.41
C GLY A 212 -9.01 9.90 -2.95
N HIS A 213 -8.85 8.81 -2.25
CA HIS A 213 -8.40 8.78 -0.86
C HIS A 213 -6.96 9.28 -0.68
N GLU A 214 -6.13 9.30 -1.72
CA GLU A 214 -4.79 9.90 -1.60
C GLU A 214 -4.87 11.40 -1.27
N TRP A 215 -5.92 12.11 -1.70
CA TRP A 215 -6.22 13.48 -1.30
C TRP A 215 -7.10 13.53 -0.04
N TRP A 216 -8.18 12.74 0.03
CA TRP A 216 -9.13 12.73 1.15
C TRP A 216 -9.06 11.41 1.94
N GLY A 217 -8.54 11.46 3.12
CA GLY A 217 -8.22 10.31 3.97
C GLY A 217 -6.72 10.23 4.25
N ASN A 218 -5.88 10.23 3.21
CA ASN A 218 -4.44 10.14 3.34
C ASN A 218 -3.79 11.52 3.55
N TYR A 219 -3.94 12.45 2.61
CA TYR A 219 -3.38 13.79 2.76
C TYR A 219 -4.19 14.64 3.74
N LEU A 220 -5.47 14.81 3.48
CA LEU A 220 -6.42 15.45 4.40
C LEU A 220 -7.09 14.36 5.23
N SER A 221 -6.58 14.12 6.43
CA SER A 221 -7.13 13.09 7.33
C SER A 221 -8.48 13.50 7.88
N VAL A 222 -9.33 12.52 8.15
CA VAL A 222 -10.53 12.70 8.98
C VAL A 222 -10.13 12.85 10.43
N ALA A 223 -10.98 13.50 11.23
CA ALA A 223 -10.69 13.75 12.64
C ALA A 223 -11.04 12.55 13.53
N ASP A 224 -11.91 11.65 13.07
CA ASP A 224 -12.47 10.49 13.77
C ASP A 224 -13.01 9.43 12.77
#